data_77b9a5920a65fdbe9788a3ae60170821
#
_entry.id   77b9a5920a65fdbe9788a3ae60170821
#
_cell.length_a   1.000
_cell.length_b   1.000
_cell.length_c   1.000
_cell.angle_alpha   90.00
_cell.angle_beta   90.00
_cell.angle_gamma   90.00
#
_symmetry.space_group_name_H-M   'P 1'
#
loop_
_entity.id
_entity.type
_entity.pdbx_description
1 polymer ?
#
loop_
_entity_poly.entity_id
_entity_poly.type
_entity_poly.pdbx_seq_one_letter_code
_entity_poly.pdbx_strand_id
1 'polypeptide(L)'
;MEQIFSTDVRRVTGWSIALSILMIIAGIVAIASPFIAGVVITRVVGWLLLFSGVLHFVYAFRGGGVTLVLWELLLAAAYAVAGFYILANPAIGLATLTFVIGLYLFAEAIFEFAGSYVTRHEPGSGWLLFDGIVTLLLAFMILGTWPTSQIWAIGTLVGVSMLFSGISRLMMSSAVRRIAA
;
A
#
# COMPACT_ATOMS: atom_id res chain seq x y z
N MET A 1 11.94 34.92 -17.16
CA MET A 1 11.53 34.09 -16.01
C MET A 1 10.33 33.20 -16.32
N GLU A 2 9.30 33.69 -17.03
CA GLU A 2 8.12 32.90 -17.44
C GLU A 2 8.42 31.72 -18.36
N GLN A 3 9.34 31.84 -19.31
CA GLN A 3 9.67 30.75 -20.23
C GLN A 3 10.41 29.57 -19.55
N ILE A 4 11.14 29.80 -18.47
CA ILE A 4 11.82 28.76 -17.71
C ILE A 4 10.79 27.97 -16.88
N PHE A 5 9.82 28.65 -16.27
CA PHE A 5 8.71 28.05 -15.54
C PHE A 5 7.83 27.16 -16.42
N SER A 6 7.51 27.59 -17.63
CA SER A 6 6.63 26.84 -18.55
C SER A 6 7.28 25.56 -19.09
N THR A 7 8.59 25.57 -19.32
CA THR A 7 9.35 24.39 -19.78
C THR A 7 9.48 23.33 -18.68
N ASP A 8 9.74 23.74 -17.45
CA ASP A 8 9.84 22.81 -16.32
C ASP A 8 8.48 22.21 -15.97
N VAL A 9 7.41 22.99 -15.97
CA VAL A 9 6.04 22.50 -15.75
C VAL A 9 5.65 21.46 -16.81
N ARG A 10 5.95 21.72 -18.08
CA ARG A 10 5.66 20.77 -19.18
C ARG A 10 6.43 19.46 -19.04
N ARG A 11 7.68 19.51 -18.62
CA ARG A 11 8.53 18.34 -18.41
C ARG A 11 8.06 17.49 -17.23
N VAL A 12 7.77 18.12 -16.10
CA VAL A 12 7.23 17.46 -14.92
C VAL A 12 5.86 16.83 -15.19
N THR A 13 4.99 17.56 -15.90
CA THR A 13 3.66 17.06 -16.28
C THR A 13 3.75 15.88 -17.26
N GLY A 14 4.71 15.91 -18.19
CA GLY A 14 4.96 14.79 -19.12
C GLY A 14 5.35 13.49 -18.40
N TRP A 15 6.27 13.56 -17.44
CA TRP A 15 6.65 12.44 -16.59
C TRP A 15 5.49 11.93 -15.74
N SER A 16 4.70 12.83 -15.18
CA SER A 16 3.52 12.47 -14.39
C SER A 16 2.47 11.72 -15.22
N ILE A 17 2.23 12.14 -16.47
CA ILE A 17 1.32 11.45 -17.40
C ILE A 17 1.86 10.06 -17.74
N ALA A 18 3.16 9.93 -18.06
CA ALA A 18 3.77 8.65 -18.38
C ALA A 18 3.68 7.66 -17.19
N LEU A 19 3.97 8.13 -15.97
CA LEU A 19 3.81 7.33 -14.75
C LEU A 19 2.35 6.95 -14.49
N SER A 20 1.40 7.84 -14.75
CA SER A 20 -0.03 7.55 -14.60
C SER A 20 -0.50 6.45 -15.55
N ILE A 21 -0.08 6.50 -16.80
CA ILE A 21 -0.36 5.45 -17.80
C ILE A 21 0.27 4.12 -17.37
N LEU A 22 1.53 4.14 -16.92
CA LEU A 22 2.20 2.96 -16.41
C LEU A 22 1.46 2.34 -15.21
N MET A 23 0.98 3.17 -14.28
CA MET A 23 0.18 2.73 -13.13
C MET A 23 -1.14 2.08 -13.57
N ILE A 24 -1.83 2.66 -14.56
CA ILE A 24 -3.07 2.10 -15.10
C ILE A 24 -2.81 0.72 -15.73
N ILE A 25 -1.79 0.62 -16.57
CA ILE A 25 -1.41 -0.65 -17.20
C ILE A 25 -1.04 -1.69 -16.14
N ALA A 26 -0.19 -1.32 -15.17
CA ALA A 26 0.21 -2.20 -14.09
C ALA A 26 -0.99 -2.65 -13.23
N GLY A 27 -1.95 -1.74 -12.99
CA GLY A 27 -3.21 -2.07 -12.28
C GLY A 27 -4.06 -3.08 -13.04
N ILE A 28 -4.21 -2.91 -14.36
CA ILE A 28 -4.93 -3.88 -15.21
C ILE A 28 -4.25 -5.25 -15.18
N VAL A 29 -2.93 -5.31 -15.33
CA VAL A 29 -2.15 -6.55 -15.28
C VAL A 29 -2.27 -7.22 -13.90
N ALA A 30 -2.25 -6.44 -12.82
CA ALA A 30 -2.39 -6.96 -11.47
C ALA A 30 -3.78 -7.57 -11.22
N ILE A 31 -4.85 -6.98 -11.78
CA ILE A 31 -6.20 -7.54 -11.70
C ILE A 31 -6.34 -8.78 -12.60
N ALA A 32 -5.71 -8.78 -13.76
CA ALA A 32 -5.74 -9.93 -14.68
C ALA A 32 -4.96 -11.15 -14.17
N SER A 33 -3.94 -10.92 -13.32
CA SER A 33 -3.09 -11.98 -12.76
C SER A 33 -2.81 -11.73 -11.28
N PRO A 34 -3.85 -11.81 -10.41
CA PRO A 34 -3.75 -11.33 -9.04
C PRO A 34 -2.78 -12.14 -8.19
N PHE A 35 -2.65 -13.44 -8.40
CA PHE A 35 -1.68 -14.28 -7.71
C PHE A 35 -0.24 -13.86 -8.01
N ILE A 36 0.09 -13.64 -9.29
CA ILE A 36 1.43 -13.22 -9.71
C ILE A 36 1.74 -11.83 -9.13
N ALA A 37 0.80 -10.91 -9.22
CA ALA A 37 0.94 -9.57 -8.63
C ALA A 37 1.14 -9.65 -7.10
N GLY A 38 0.37 -10.47 -6.41
CA GLY A 38 0.53 -10.72 -4.97
C GLY A 38 1.90 -11.25 -4.60
N VAL A 39 2.42 -12.23 -5.36
CA VAL A 39 3.78 -12.77 -5.15
C VAL A 39 4.86 -11.70 -5.38
N VAL A 40 4.72 -10.88 -6.42
CA VAL A 40 5.67 -9.78 -6.69
C VAL A 40 5.67 -8.79 -5.52
N ILE A 41 4.48 -8.37 -5.06
CA ILE A 41 4.34 -7.46 -3.91
C ILE A 41 4.96 -8.07 -2.66
N THR A 42 4.70 -9.35 -2.39
CA THR A 42 5.26 -10.07 -1.25
C THR A 42 6.79 -10.07 -1.28
N ARG A 43 7.39 -10.26 -2.45
CA ARG A 43 8.86 -10.16 -2.60
C ARG A 43 9.37 -8.75 -2.35
N VAL A 44 8.69 -7.73 -2.85
CA VAL A 44 9.04 -6.32 -2.58
C VAL A 44 8.99 -6.06 -1.08
N VAL A 45 7.94 -6.51 -0.38
CA VAL A 45 7.84 -6.39 1.09
C VAL A 45 8.98 -7.12 1.78
N GLY A 46 9.33 -8.33 1.36
CA GLY A 46 10.46 -9.08 1.91
C GLY A 46 11.79 -8.32 1.79
N TRP A 47 12.07 -7.71 0.63
CA TRP A 47 13.24 -6.87 0.43
C TRP A 47 13.22 -5.61 1.29
N LEU A 48 12.06 -4.94 1.41
CA LEU A 48 11.90 -3.77 2.27
C LEU A 48 12.15 -4.11 3.75
N LEU A 49 11.68 -5.27 4.21
CA LEU A 49 11.95 -5.74 5.57
C LEU A 49 13.44 -6.00 5.79
N LEU A 50 14.13 -6.67 4.85
CA LEU A 50 15.59 -6.85 4.95
C LEU A 50 16.33 -5.52 4.99
N PHE A 51 15.96 -4.57 4.14
CA PHE A 51 16.55 -3.25 4.12
C PHE A 51 16.30 -2.50 5.44
N SER A 52 15.07 -2.59 5.99
CA SER A 52 14.75 -2.04 7.31
C SER A 52 15.58 -2.69 8.41
N GLY A 53 15.81 -3.99 8.36
CA GLY A 53 16.68 -4.70 9.28
C GLY A 53 18.12 -4.15 9.28
N VAL A 54 18.68 -3.90 8.07
CA VAL A 54 20.00 -3.27 7.93
C VAL A 54 20.01 -1.85 8.51
N LEU A 55 18.95 -1.07 8.28
CA LEU A 55 18.86 0.28 8.84
C LEU A 55 18.83 0.25 10.38
N HIS A 56 18.02 -0.60 10.99
CA HIS A 56 17.97 -0.76 12.44
C HIS A 56 19.31 -1.22 13.00
N PHE A 57 19.99 -2.14 12.31
CA PHE A 57 21.35 -2.55 12.69
C PHE A 57 22.34 -1.38 12.69
N VAL A 58 22.33 -0.56 11.65
CA VAL A 58 23.19 0.65 11.59
C VAL A 58 22.81 1.66 12.67
N TYR A 59 21.50 1.84 12.93
CA TYR A 59 21.02 2.75 13.97
C TYR A 59 21.46 2.34 15.38
N ALA A 60 21.54 1.05 15.67
CA ALA A 60 22.00 0.54 16.96
C ALA A 60 23.37 1.09 17.37
N PHE A 61 24.25 1.42 16.41
CA PHE A 61 25.61 1.93 16.68
C PHE A 61 25.73 3.46 16.64
N ARG A 62 24.62 4.20 16.43
CA ARG A 62 24.66 5.68 16.30
C ARG A 62 24.60 6.47 17.60
N GLY A 63 24.68 5.82 18.75
CA GLY A 63 24.74 6.48 20.06
C GLY A 63 23.38 6.51 20.76
N GLY A 64 23.30 5.80 21.84
CA GLY A 64 22.17 5.68 22.75
C GLY A 64 22.59 4.85 23.95
N GLY A 65 21.79 4.85 25.01
CA GLY A 65 22.03 3.96 26.14
C GLY A 65 21.90 2.48 25.72
N VAL A 66 22.45 1.59 26.52
CA VAL A 66 22.46 0.13 26.28
C VAL A 66 21.07 -0.41 25.93
N THR A 67 20.03 0.12 26.55
CA THR A 67 18.63 -0.27 26.29
C THR A 67 18.21 0.02 24.84
N LEU A 68 18.60 1.19 24.31
CA LEU A 68 18.27 1.55 22.92
C LEU A 68 18.99 0.63 21.92
N VAL A 69 20.26 0.35 22.17
CA VAL A 69 21.07 -0.57 21.34
C VAL A 69 20.45 -1.97 21.30
N LEU A 70 20.01 -2.48 22.45
CA LEU A 70 19.36 -3.80 22.53
C LEU A 70 18.03 -3.84 21.76
N TRP A 71 17.20 -2.79 21.88
CA TRP A 71 15.95 -2.69 21.12
C TRP A 71 16.17 -2.61 19.61
N GLU A 72 17.13 -1.80 19.17
CA GLU A 72 17.45 -1.68 17.74
C GLU A 72 18.01 -2.99 17.17
N LEU A 73 18.87 -3.70 17.90
CA LEU A 73 19.36 -5.02 17.48
C LEU A 73 18.26 -6.08 17.44
N LEU A 74 17.34 -6.06 18.39
CA LEU A 74 16.16 -6.96 18.39
C LEU A 74 15.28 -6.70 17.16
N LEU A 75 14.99 -5.43 16.86
CA LEU A 75 14.23 -5.04 15.68
C LEU A 75 14.97 -5.42 14.38
N ALA A 76 16.28 -5.16 14.31
CA ALA A 76 17.11 -5.54 13.18
C ALA A 76 17.01 -7.05 12.90
N ALA A 77 17.16 -7.87 13.94
CA ALA A 77 17.05 -9.33 13.84
C ALA A 77 15.63 -9.76 13.41
N ALA A 78 14.59 -9.19 14.02
CA ALA A 78 13.19 -9.50 13.69
C ALA A 78 12.88 -9.18 12.21
N TYR A 79 13.27 -7.99 11.73
CA TYR A 79 13.08 -7.58 10.34
C TYR A 79 13.90 -8.45 9.36
N ALA A 80 15.14 -8.77 9.70
CA ALA A 80 15.99 -9.61 8.86
C ALA A 80 15.43 -11.03 8.74
N VAL A 81 15.03 -11.64 9.86
CA VAL A 81 14.43 -12.99 9.88
C VAL A 81 13.12 -13.01 9.11
N ALA A 82 12.21 -12.05 9.35
CA ALA A 82 10.93 -11.97 8.66
C ALA A 82 11.13 -11.75 7.14
N GLY A 83 12.00 -10.82 6.76
CA GLY A 83 12.29 -10.53 5.36
C GLY A 83 12.90 -11.73 4.64
N PHE A 84 13.87 -12.40 5.25
CA PHE A 84 14.49 -13.61 4.69
C PHE A 84 13.47 -14.74 4.54
N TYR A 85 12.65 -14.96 5.57
CA TYR A 85 11.63 -16.01 5.54
C TYR A 85 10.59 -15.81 4.42
N ILE A 86 10.13 -14.57 4.24
CA ILE A 86 9.18 -14.19 3.18
C ILE A 86 9.82 -14.39 1.79
N LEU A 87 11.09 -14.03 1.61
CA LEU A 87 11.80 -14.20 0.33
C LEU A 87 12.05 -15.68 0.01
N ALA A 88 12.37 -16.48 1.02
CA ALA A 88 12.58 -17.93 0.87
C ALA A 88 11.26 -18.67 0.58
N ASN A 89 10.12 -18.19 1.12
CA ASN A 89 8.82 -18.86 1.03
C ASN A 89 7.72 -17.86 0.59
N PRO A 90 7.72 -17.39 -0.68
CA PRO A 90 6.81 -16.32 -1.11
C PRO A 90 5.33 -16.66 -0.99
N ALA A 91 4.94 -17.92 -1.16
CA ALA A 91 3.55 -18.35 -1.02
C ALA A 91 3.07 -18.26 0.44
N ILE A 92 3.90 -18.67 1.40
CA ILE A 92 3.59 -18.54 2.83
C ILE A 92 3.58 -17.04 3.21
N GLY A 93 4.55 -16.27 2.72
CA GLY A 93 4.58 -14.82 2.91
C GLY A 93 3.33 -14.14 2.39
N LEU A 94 2.86 -14.52 1.20
CA LEU A 94 1.62 -14.01 0.61
C LEU A 94 0.39 -14.35 1.47
N ALA A 95 0.28 -15.59 1.95
CA ALA A 95 -0.81 -15.99 2.85
C ALA A 95 -0.80 -15.20 4.16
N THR A 96 0.39 -15.00 4.75
CA THR A 96 0.55 -14.23 5.98
C THR A 96 0.19 -12.76 5.78
N LEU A 97 0.69 -12.13 4.71
CA LEU A 97 0.34 -10.75 4.38
C LEU A 97 -1.16 -10.60 4.12
N THR A 98 -1.79 -11.54 3.42
CA THR A 98 -3.23 -11.54 3.18
C THR A 98 -4.01 -11.60 4.49
N PHE A 99 -3.60 -12.43 5.45
CA PHE A 99 -4.21 -12.51 6.77
C PHE A 99 -4.09 -11.19 7.54
N VAL A 100 -2.89 -10.60 7.55
CA VAL A 100 -2.63 -9.31 8.22
C VAL A 100 -3.49 -8.20 7.61
N ILE A 101 -3.61 -8.14 6.26
CA ILE A 101 -4.48 -7.18 5.58
C ILE A 101 -5.94 -7.41 5.96
N GLY A 102 -6.40 -8.66 6.02
CA GLY A 102 -7.76 -8.99 6.46
C GLY A 102 -8.05 -8.49 7.89
N LEU A 103 -7.11 -8.68 8.82
CA LEU A 103 -7.22 -8.15 10.19
C LEU A 103 -7.20 -6.62 10.22
N TYR A 104 -6.34 -6.00 9.41
CA TYR A 104 -6.27 -4.56 9.28
C TYR A 104 -7.60 -3.98 8.79
N LEU A 105 -8.18 -4.50 7.71
CA LEU A 105 -9.48 -4.08 7.18
C LEU A 105 -10.60 -4.30 8.19
N PHE A 106 -10.54 -5.40 8.95
CA PHE A 106 -11.53 -5.63 10.01
C PHE A 106 -11.47 -4.56 11.11
N ALA A 107 -10.26 -4.22 11.56
CA ALA A 107 -10.06 -3.14 12.52
C ALA A 107 -10.48 -1.78 11.95
N GLU A 108 -10.12 -1.48 10.69
CA GLU A 108 -10.48 -0.26 9.98
C GLU A 108 -12.01 -0.09 9.92
N ALA A 109 -12.75 -1.12 9.54
CA ALA A 109 -14.21 -1.10 9.52
C ALA A 109 -14.82 -0.75 10.89
N ILE A 110 -14.25 -1.27 11.99
CA ILE A 110 -14.69 -0.92 13.35
C ILE A 110 -14.48 0.59 13.62
N PHE A 111 -13.33 1.14 13.24
CA PHE A 111 -13.05 2.57 13.40
C PHE A 111 -13.96 3.44 12.52
N GLU A 112 -14.28 3.00 11.31
CA GLU A 112 -15.22 3.69 10.41
C GLU A 112 -16.64 3.71 10.99
N PHE A 113 -17.11 2.61 11.57
CA PHE A 113 -18.40 2.57 12.28
C PHE A 113 -18.39 3.49 13.51
N ALA A 114 -17.33 3.44 14.31
CA ALA A 114 -17.20 4.32 15.47
C ALA A 114 -17.15 5.79 15.04
N GLY A 115 -16.37 6.12 14.00
CA GLY A 115 -16.28 7.45 13.42
C GLY A 115 -17.63 7.94 12.90
N SER A 116 -18.35 7.12 12.12
CA SER A 116 -19.67 7.45 11.61
C SER A 116 -20.68 7.72 12.74
N TYR A 117 -20.62 6.96 13.84
CA TYR A 117 -21.48 7.19 15.00
C TYR A 117 -21.14 8.50 15.70
N VAL A 118 -19.86 8.84 15.87
CA VAL A 118 -19.42 10.10 16.49
C VAL A 118 -19.81 11.30 15.64
N THR A 119 -19.64 11.19 14.31
CA THR A 119 -19.91 12.28 13.36
C THR A 119 -21.33 12.25 12.79
N ARG A 120 -22.27 11.51 13.38
CA ARG A 120 -23.62 11.28 12.82
C ARG A 120 -24.44 12.52 12.50
N HIS A 121 -24.10 13.67 13.10
CA HIS A 121 -24.76 14.95 12.86
C HIS A 121 -24.05 15.80 11.79
N GLU A 122 -22.89 15.35 11.30
CA GLU A 122 -22.11 16.06 10.29
C GLU A 122 -22.47 15.57 8.88
N PRO A 123 -22.42 16.47 7.86
CA PRO A 123 -22.58 16.07 6.48
C PRO A 123 -21.45 15.09 6.07
N GLY A 124 -21.81 13.91 5.58
CA GLY A 124 -20.85 12.90 5.15
C GLY A 124 -20.71 11.68 6.06
N SER A 125 -21.30 11.68 7.25
CA SER A 125 -21.27 10.53 8.17
C SER A 125 -21.87 9.26 7.54
N GLY A 126 -22.89 9.40 6.69
CA GLY A 126 -23.48 8.29 5.94
C GLY A 126 -22.51 7.66 4.93
N TRP A 127 -21.59 8.45 4.37
CA TRP A 127 -20.56 7.93 3.47
C TRP A 127 -19.52 7.10 4.23
N LEU A 128 -19.13 7.55 5.42
CA LEU A 128 -18.22 6.80 6.30
C LEU A 128 -18.85 5.48 6.78
N LEU A 129 -20.18 5.48 7.04
CA LEU A 129 -20.90 4.25 7.36
C LEU A 129 -20.92 3.27 6.17
N PHE A 130 -21.15 3.77 4.97
CA PHE A 130 -21.13 2.95 3.75
C PHE A 130 -19.75 2.34 3.53
N ASP A 131 -18.70 3.13 3.69
CA ASP A 131 -17.30 2.69 3.59
C ASP A 131 -17.01 1.58 4.59
N GLY A 132 -17.38 1.75 5.86
CA GLY A 132 -17.26 0.74 6.91
C GLY A 132 -17.97 -0.58 6.59
N ILE A 133 -19.15 -0.53 5.97
CA ILE A 133 -19.86 -1.75 5.53
C ILE A 133 -19.07 -2.45 4.42
N VAL A 134 -18.58 -1.73 3.42
CA VAL A 134 -17.80 -2.29 2.31
C VAL A 134 -16.49 -2.88 2.82
N THR A 135 -15.76 -2.15 3.68
CA THR A 135 -14.50 -2.58 4.29
C THR A 135 -14.71 -3.83 5.15
N LEU A 136 -15.81 -3.91 5.92
CA LEU A 136 -16.14 -5.09 6.72
C LEU A 136 -16.43 -6.31 5.85
N LEU A 137 -17.20 -6.14 4.77
CA LEU A 137 -17.48 -7.23 3.83
C LEU A 137 -16.20 -7.77 3.19
N LEU A 138 -15.29 -6.87 2.78
CA LEU A 138 -13.97 -7.27 2.26
C LEU A 138 -13.16 -8.02 3.30
N ALA A 139 -13.12 -7.56 4.54
CA ALA A 139 -12.45 -8.23 5.64
C ALA A 139 -12.98 -9.66 5.84
N PHE A 140 -14.31 -9.84 5.87
CA PHE A 140 -14.93 -11.17 5.99
C PHE A 140 -14.65 -12.07 4.78
N MET A 141 -14.66 -11.53 3.56
CA MET A 141 -14.29 -12.29 2.37
C MET A 141 -12.84 -12.79 2.43
N ILE A 142 -11.92 -11.96 2.91
CA ILE A 142 -10.50 -12.32 3.01
C ILE A 142 -10.27 -13.31 4.15
N LEU A 143 -10.76 -13.02 5.35
CA LEU A 143 -10.53 -13.85 6.54
C LEU A 143 -11.31 -15.17 6.49
N GLY A 144 -12.55 -15.14 6.00
CA GLY A 144 -13.44 -16.30 5.94
C GLY A 144 -13.02 -17.34 4.91
N THR A 145 -12.27 -16.95 3.89
CA THR A 145 -11.74 -17.85 2.86
C THR A 145 -10.22 -18.05 2.95
N TRP A 146 -9.61 -17.57 4.03
CA TRP A 146 -8.17 -17.77 4.23
C TRP A 146 -7.85 -19.27 4.44
N PRO A 147 -6.74 -19.84 3.92
CA PRO A 147 -5.66 -19.17 3.16
C PRO A 147 -5.93 -18.98 1.66
N THR A 148 -7.03 -19.50 1.11
CA THR A 148 -7.33 -19.45 -0.33
C THR A 148 -7.45 -18.03 -0.87
N SER A 149 -7.88 -17.07 -0.03
CA SER A 149 -7.98 -15.64 -0.39
C SER A 149 -6.65 -15.03 -0.85
N GLN A 150 -5.50 -15.59 -0.47
CA GLN A 150 -4.18 -15.16 -0.96
C GLN A 150 -4.07 -15.15 -2.49
N ILE A 151 -4.85 -15.99 -3.19
CA ILE A 151 -4.78 -16.12 -4.65
C ILE A 151 -5.22 -14.82 -5.34
N TRP A 152 -6.16 -14.10 -4.75
CA TRP A 152 -6.76 -12.93 -5.38
C TRP A 152 -6.61 -11.62 -4.58
N ALA A 153 -6.63 -11.66 -3.25
CA ALA A 153 -6.84 -10.50 -2.41
C ALA A 153 -5.80 -9.39 -2.64
N ILE A 154 -4.52 -9.66 -2.40
CA ILE A 154 -3.48 -8.63 -2.48
C ILE A 154 -3.36 -8.09 -3.90
N GLY A 155 -3.29 -8.97 -4.91
CA GLY A 155 -3.13 -8.55 -6.29
C GLY A 155 -4.30 -7.72 -6.79
N THR A 156 -5.53 -8.12 -6.47
CA THR A 156 -6.73 -7.36 -6.85
C THR A 156 -6.82 -6.02 -6.14
N LEU A 157 -6.63 -5.98 -4.82
CA LEU A 157 -6.67 -4.74 -4.05
C LEU A 157 -5.64 -3.72 -4.53
N VAL A 158 -4.39 -4.17 -4.73
CA VAL A 158 -3.34 -3.30 -5.24
C VAL A 158 -3.61 -2.89 -6.69
N GLY A 159 -4.08 -3.81 -7.52
CA GLY A 159 -4.44 -3.51 -8.91
C GLY A 159 -5.53 -2.45 -9.01
N VAL A 160 -6.59 -2.57 -8.22
CA VAL A 160 -7.67 -1.57 -8.14
C VAL A 160 -7.12 -0.23 -7.63
N SER A 161 -6.33 -0.23 -6.56
CA SER A 161 -5.70 0.98 -6.03
C SER A 161 -4.81 1.69 -7.06
N MET A 162 -4.01 0.92 -7.82
CA MET A 162 -3.16 1.47 -8.89
C MET A 162 -3.98 2.07 -10.03
N LEU A 163 -5.10 1.44 -10.41
CA LEU A 163 -6.00 1.99 -11.43
C LEU A 163 -6.58 3.33 -11.00
N PHE A 164 -7.18 3.40 -9.81
CA PHE A 164 -7.76 4.64 -9.30
C PHE A 164 -6.72 5.74 -9.14
N SER A 165 -5.56 5.43 -8.58
CA SER A 165 -4.45 6.37 -8.43
C SER A 165 -3.91 6.84 -9.77
N GLY A 166 -3.78 5.93 -10.75
CA GLY A 166 -3.34 6.25 -12.10
C GLY A 166 -4.30 7.18 -12.82
N ILE A 167 -5.61 6.88 -12.76
CA ILE A 167 -6.66 7.71 -13.36
C ILE A 167 -6.70 9.10 -12.70
N SER A 168 -6.70 9.17 -11.37
CA SER A 168 -6.73 10.44 -10.64
C SER A 168 -5.53 11.33 -10.97
N ARG A 169 -4.32 10.74 -11.01
CA ARG A 169 -3.10 11.46 -11.40
C ARG A 169 -3.14 11.92 -12.86
N LEU A 170 -3.66 11.08 -13.76
CA LEU A 170 -3.80 11.44 -15.18
C LEU A 170 -4.75 12.62 -15.36
N MET A 171 -5.89 12.60 -14.68
CA MET A 171 -6.85 13.71 -14.70
C MET A 171 -6.21 15.00 -14.17
N MET A 172 -5.52 14.95 -13.04
CA MET A 172 -4.87 16.10 -12.43
C MET A 172 -3.75 16.66 -13.32
N SER A 173 -2.90 15.78 -13.87
CA SER A 173 -1.82 16.20 -14.77
C SER A 173 -2.35 16.80 -16.07
N SER A 174 -3.44 16.26 -16.61
CA SER A 174 -4.08 16.80 -17.82
C SER A 174 -4.72 18.18 -17.58
N ALA A 175 -5.31 18.40 -16.39
CA ALA A 175 -5.87 19.69 -16.00
C ALA A 175 -4.77 20.77 -15.85
N VAL A 176 -3.67 20.43 -15.17
CA VAL A 176 -2.50 21.34 -15.04
C VAL A 176 -1.94 21.72 -16.41
N ARG A 177 -1.85 20.76 -17.33
CA ARG A 177 -1.35 21.03 -18.70
C ARG A 177 -2.26 21.97 -19.49
N ARG A 178 -3.59 21.91 -19.28
CA ARG A 178 -4.55 22.81 -19.94
C ARG A 178 -4.45 24.25 -19.42
N ILE A 179 -4.11 24.43 -18.14
CA ILE A 179 -3.96 25.76 -17.52
C ILE A 179 -2.63 26.40 -17.91
N ALA A 180 -1.60 25.59 -18.19
CA ALA A 180 -0.26 26.04 -18.58
C ALA A 180 -0.06 26.17 -20.11
N ALA A 181 -1.10 25.93 -20.90
CA ALA A 181 -1.10 26.07 -22.37
C ALA A 181 -1.78 27.36 -22.81
#